data_1148618e5560e5926c19614c99766f03
#
_entry.id   1148618e5560e5926c19614c99766f03
#
_cell.length_a   1.000
_cell.length_b   1.000
_cell.length_c   1.000
_cell.angle_alpha   90.00
_cell.angle_beta   90.00
_cell.angle_gamma   90.00
#
_symmetry.space_group_name_H-M   'P 1'
#
loop_
_entity.id
_entity.type
_entity.pdbx_description
1 polymer ?
#
loop_
_entity_poly.entity_id
_entity_poly.type
_entity_poly.pdbx_seq_one_letter_code
_entity_poly.pdbx_strand_id
1 'polypeptide(L)'
;MYLEQNILDQLRTLFAELRHSYTLLIERPAGAKGDELLAMITDFTSVRDRLTLEDKASDRLCLTLLRDGQKTGITFRAIPSGHEFTSLILAVLNADGQGRNLPDEAFIARIQALNTPLKLTTYASLTCTNCPEVVQSLNLLALYNEGIEHEMVDGAIYTEEVE
;
A
#
# COMPACT_ATOMS: atom_id res chain seq x y z
N MET A 1 18.25 3.29 10.86
CA MET A 1 17.62 2.39 9.87
C MET A 1 16.42 1.72 10.52
N TYR A 2 15.26 1.84 9.92
CA TYR A 2 14.01 1.30 10.48
C TYR A 2 13.85 -0.19 10.17
N LEU A 3 14.15 -0.59 8.92
CA LEU A 3 14.07 -1.97 8.50
C LEU A 3 15.40 -2.69 8.69
N GLU A 4 15.33 -3.95 9.15
CA GLU A 4 16.54 -4.76 9.33
C GLU A 4 17.19 -5.10 7.98
N GLN A 5 18.51 -5.32 7.99
CA GLN A 5 19.26 -5.57 6.77
C GLN A 5 18.75 -6.79 5.97
N ASN A 6 18.36 -7.86 6.68
CA ASN A 6 17.80 -9.04 6.02
C ASN A 6 16.48 -8.75 5.31
N ILE A 7 15.66 -7.85 5.86
CA ILE A 7 14.41 -7.40 5.22
C ILE A 7 14.75 -6.59 3.95
N LEU A 8 15.71 -5.68 4.04
CA LEU A 8 16.15 -4.91 2.87
C LEU A 8 16.66 -5.82 1.76
N ASP A 9 17.42 -6.86 2.10
CA ASP A 9 17.94 -7.81 1.12
C ASP A 9 16.82 -8.60 0.45
N GLN A 10 15.80 -9.01 1.21
CA GLN A 10 14.61 -9.67 0.67
C GLN A 10 13.84 -8.74 -0.27
N LEU A 11 13.67 -7.48 0.10
CA LEU A 11 12.98 -6.50 -0.74
C LEU A 11 13.74 -6.26 -2.05
N ARG A 12 15.06 -6.21 -2.02
CA ARG A 12 15.87 -6.10 -3.24
C ARG A 12 15.60 -7.24 -4.20
N THR A 13 15.50 -8.46 -3.66
CA THR A 13 15.19 -9.64 -4.46
C THR A 13 13.77 -9.58 -5.04
N LEU A 14 12.79 -9.22 -4.20
CA LEU A 14 11.39 -9.16 -4.61
C LEU A 14 11.14 -8.09 -5.68
N PHE A 15 11.83 -6.96 -5.59
CA PHE A 15 11.62 -5.81 -6.49
C PHE A 15 12.62 -5.74 -7.64
N ALA A 16 13.47 -6.77 -7.79
CA ALA A 16 14.51 -6.78 -8.83
C ALA A 16 13.94 -6.67 -10.26
N GLU A 17 12.76 -7.25 -10.49
CA GLU A 17 12.15 -7.34 -11.81
C GLU A 17 11.01 -6.33 -12.04
N LEU A 18 10.94 -5.26 -11.23
CA LEU A 18 9.91 -4.22 -11.41
C LEU A 18 9.99 -3.60 -12.80
N ARG A 19 8.85 -3.54 -13.48
CA ARG A 19 8.73 -3.00 -14.84
C ARG A 19 8.28 -1.56 -14.88
N HIS A 20 7.58 -1.10 -13.85
CA HIS A 20 7.06 0.27 -13.73
C HIS A 20 7.78 1.01 -12.62
N SER A 21 7.63 2.33 -12.62
CA SER A 21 8.12 3.17 -11.54
C SER A 21 7.00 3.46 -10.56
N TYR A 22 7.33 3.40 -9.27
CA TYR A 22 6.35 3.59 -8.20
C TYR A 22 6.78 4.74 -7.31
N THR A 23 5.80 5.57 -6.96
CA THR A 23 5.97 6.63 -5.97
C THR A 23 5.14 6.28 -4.74
N LEU A 24 5.79 6.27 -3.59
CA LEU A 24 5.12 6.15 -2.31
C LEU A 24 4.99 7.56 -1.75
N LEU A 25 3.79 8.12 -1.92
CA LEU A 25 3.48 9.47 -1.47
C LEU A 25 3.00 9.38 -0.04
N ILE A 26 3.78 9.92 0.90
CA ILE A 26 3.36 9.98 2.28
C ILE A 26 2.86 11.38 2.63
N GLU A 27 1.81 11.41 3.43
CA GLU A 27 1.33 12.61 4.11
C GLU A 27 1.46 12.33 5.60
N ARG A 28 2.10 13.23 6.33
CA ARG A 28 2.39 12.96 7.74
C ARG A 28 2.31 14.21 8.60
N PRO A 29 1.79 14.04 9.84
CA PRO A 29 1.87 15.08 10.84
C PRO A 29 3.28 15.15 11.44
N ALA A 30 3.61 16.24 12.10
CA ALA A 30 4.81 16.33 12.90
C ALA A 30 4.69 15.37 14.11
N GLY A 31 5.81 14.80 14.52
CA GLY A 31 5.88 13.95 15.72
C GLY A 31 6.31 12.53 15.41
N ALA A 32 6.26 11.67 16.44
CA ALA A 32 6.85 10.33 16.39
C ALA A 32 6.24 9.43 15.33
N LYS A 33 4.91 9.45 15.16
CA LYS A 33 4.24 8.60 14.17
C LYS A 33 4.59 9.00 12.74
N GLY A 34 4.62 10.30 12.46
CA GLY A 34 5.04 10.79 11.14
C GLY A 34 6.49 10.47 10.84
N ASP A 35 7.36 10.60 11.84
CA ASP A 35 8.78 10.26 11.70
C ASP A 35 8.98 8.76 11.47
N GLU A 36 8.19 7.92 12.12
CA GLU A 36 8.23 6.47 11.93
C GLU A 36 7.83 6.09 10.49
N LEU A 37 6.76 6.68 9.97
CA LEU A 37 6.33 6.45 8.58
C LEU A 37 7.42 6.88 7.61
N LEU A 38 8.01 8.05 7.81
CA LEU A 38 9.10 8.54 6.96
C LEU A 38 10.31 7.58 6.99
N ALA A 39 10.72 7.13 8.16
CA ALA A 39 11.86 6.23 8.31
C ALA A 39 11.61 4.89 7.60
N MET A 40 10.43 4.32 7.78
CA MET A 40 10.07 3.06 7.14
C MET A 40 10.07 3.16 5.62
N ILE A 41 9.45 4.20 5.07
CA ILE A 41 9.32 4.34 3.62
C ILE A 41 10.65 4.77 2.99
N THR A 42 11.48 5.53 3.70
CA THR A 42 12.85 5.83 3.26
C THR A 42 13.63 4.54 3.02
N ASP A 43 13.59 3.62 4.00
CA ASP A 43 14.27 2.33 3.86
C ASP A 43 13.63 1.48 2.76
N PHE A 44 12.30 1.43 2.71
CA PHE A 44 11.57 0.66 1.71
C PHE A 44 11.92 1.06 0.28
N THR A 45 12.01 2.36 0.02
CA THR A 45 12.31 2.86 -1.32
C THR A 45 13.79 2.82 -1.67
N SER A 46 14.67 2.65 -0.67
CA SER A 46 16.11 2.62 -0.90
C SER A 46 16.60 1.38 -1.65
N VAL A 47 15.79 0.33 -1.73
CA VAL A 47 16.21 -0.97 -2.27
C VAL A 47 16.21 -1.01 -3.80
N ARG A 48 15.52 -0.08 -4.46
CA ARG A 48 15.36 -0.08 -5.91
C ARG A 48 15.17 1.34 -6.42
N ASP A 49 15.83 1.68 -7.51
CA ASP A 49 15.75 3.00 -8.14
C ASP A 49 14.38 3.31 -8.77
N ARG A 50 13.55 2.28 -9.01
CA ARG A 50 12.16 2.44 -9.47
C ARG A 50 11.17 2.78 -8.37
N LEU A 51 11.63 2.85 -7.13
CA LEU A 51 10.84 3.24 -5.97
C LEU A 51 11.25 4.63 -5.53
N THR A 52 10.30 5.54 -5.45
CA THR A 52 10.53 6.93 -5.06
C THR A 52 9.64 7.30 -3.89
N LEU A 53 10.20 8.07 -2.96
CA LEU A 53 9.46 8.63 -1.83
C LEU A 53 9.12 10.09 -2.11
N GLU A 54 7.85 10.45 -1.96
CA GLU A 54 7.42 11.84 -1.83
C GLU A 54 6.89 12.07 -0.42
N ASP A 55 7.36 13.11 0.23
CA ASP A 55 7.02 13.44 1.62
C ASP A 55 6.28 14.78 1.67
N LYS A 56 5.08 14.76 2.23
CA LYS A 56 4.24 15.95 2.38
C LYS A 56 3.86 16.16 3.85
N ALA A 57 4.03 17.38 4.33
CA ALA A 57 3.50 17.76 5.64
C ALA A 57 1.98 17.87 5.57
N SER A 58 1.28 17.29 6.55
CA SER A 58 -0.18 17.24 6.59
C SER A 58 -0.61 16.94 8.02
N ASP A 59 -1.88 17.16 8.32
CA ASP A 59 -2.48 16.70 9.58
C ASP A 59 -2.92 15.22 9.51
N ARG A 60 -2.84 14.62 8.33
CA ARG A 60 -3.19 13.21 8.08
C ARG A 60 -1.94 12.35 8.07
N LEU A 61 -2.09 11.10 8.47
CA LEU A 61 -1.06 10.07 8.34
C LEU A 61 -1.52 9.07 7.27
N CYS A 62 -0.95 9.13 6.09
CA CYS A 62 -1.30 8.18 5.04
C CYS A 62 -0.19 7.99 4.02
N LEU A 63 -0.29 6.88 3.31
CA LEU A 63 0.60 6.47 2.23
C LEU A 63 -0.25 6.13 1.01
N THR A 64 -0.02 6.80 -0.10
CA THR A 64 -0.70 6.54 -1.36
C THR A 64 0.28 5.97 -2.36
N LEU A 65 -0.08 4.88 -3.03
CA LEU A 65 0.74 4.26 -4.06
C LEU A 65 0.41 4.84 -5.43
N LEU A 66 1.43 5.35 -6.11
CA LEU A 66 1.33 5.83 -7.49
C LEU A 66 2.16 4.91 -8.40
N ARG A 67 1.65 4.62 -9.59
CA ARG A 67 2.36 3.88 -10.63
C ARG A 67 2.55 4.79 -11.83
N ASP A 68 3.81 5.02 -12.23
CA ASP A 68 4.16 5.92 -13.33
C ASP A 68 3.49 7.31 -13.19
N GLY A 69 3.41 7.80 -11.94
CA GLY A 69 2.84 9.10 -11.63
C GLY A 69 1.33 9.14 -11.47
N GLN A 70 0.63 8.02 -11.67
CA GLN A 70 -0.82 7.96 -11.57
C GLN A 70 -1.26 7.15 -10.35
N LYS A 71 -2.34 7.56 -9.70
CA LYS A 71 -2.88 6.87 -8.53
C LYS A 71 -3.35 5.47 -8.91
N THR A 72 -2.98 4.48 -8.09
CA THR A 72 -3.43 3.10 -8.26
C THR A 72 -4.79 2.84 -7.60
N GLY A 73 -5.27 3.75 -6.76
CA GLY A 73 -6.43 3.54 -5.92
C GLY A 73 -6.12 2.90 -4.57
N ILE A 74 -4.86 2.61 -4.28
CA ILE A 74 -4.42 1.98 -3.03
C ILE A 74 -3.87 3.03 -2.09
N THR A 75 -4.44 3.10 -0.88
CA THR A 75 -4.00 4.00 0.18
C THR A 75 -3.96 3.26 1.52
N PHE A 76 -2.91 3.51 2.30
CA PHE A 76 -2.80 3.05 3.68
C PHE A 76 -2.85 4.27 4.60
N ARG A 77 -3.90 4.40 5.38
CA ARG A 77 -3.97 5.41 6.47
C ARG A 77 -3.44 4.78 7.74
N ALA A 78 -2.15 4.44 7.68
CA ALA A 78 -1.46 3.63 8.67
C ALA A 78 0.04 3.72 8.44
N ILE A 79 0.81 3.23 9.43
CA ILE A 79 2.18 2.79 9.20
C ILE A 79 2.08 1.31 8.87
N PRO A 80 2.25 0.89 7.60
CA PRO A 80 1.95 -0.50 7.20
C PRO A 80 3.07 -1.47 7.62
N SER A 81 3.16 -1.68 8.93
CA SER A 81 4.10 -2.60 9.58
C SER A 81 3.35 -3.82 10.12
N GLY A 82 4.02 -4.67 10.89
CA GLY A 82 3.41 -5.86 11.45
C GLY A 82 2.85 -6.76 10.34
N HIS A 83 1.64 -7.25 10.53
CA HIS A 83 0.97 -8.13 9.57
C HIS A 83 0.63 -7.43 8.25
N GLU A 84 0.54 -6.10 8.22
CA GLU A 84 0.24 -5.35 7.00
C GLU A 84 1.48 -4.98 6.17
N PHE A 85 2.69 -5.32 6.63
CA PHE A 85 3.89 -5.08 5.83
C PHE A 85 3.86 -5.88 4.52
N THR A 86 3.40 -7.12 4.57
CA THR A 86 3.22 -7.94 3.37
C THR A 86 2.20 -7.31 2.42
N SER A 87 1.16 -6.68 2.96
CA SER A 87 0.16 -5.98 2.13
C SER A 87 0.80 -4.83 1.34
N LEU A 88 1.73 -4.10 1.94
CA LEU A 88 2.47 -3.05 1.23
C LEU A 88 3.34 -3.63 0.12
N ILE A 89 4.07 -4.70 0.40
CA ILE A 89 4.90 -5.39 -0.59
C ILE A 89 4.05 -5.86 -1.77
N LEU A 90 2.94 -6.52 -1.48
CA LEU A 90 2.04 -7.05 -2.51
C LEU A 90 1.31 -5.95 -3.27
N ALA A 91 1.05 -4.79 -2.65
CA ALA A 91 0.48 -3.66 -3.36
C ALA A 91 1.37 -3.26 -4.54
N VAL A 92 2.68 -3.18 -4.31
CA VAL A 92 3.65 -2.86 -5.37
C VAL A 92 3.75 -4.00 -6.39
N LEU A 93 3.93 -5.24 -5.93
CA LEU A 93 4.10 -6.38 -6.83
C LEU A 93 2.83 -6.64 -7.67
N ASN A 94 1.66 -6.58 -7.07
CA ASN A 94 0.41 -6.77 -7.79
C ASN A 94 0.16 -5.65 -8.80
N ALA A 95 0.51 -4.42 -8.46
CA ALA A 95 0.43 -3.28 -9.38
C ALA A 95 1.34 -3.49 -10.60
N ASP A 96 2.44 -4.19 -10.42
CA ASP A 96 3.40 -4.52 -11.49
C ASP A 96 3.05 -5.82 -12.23
N GLY A 97 2.00 -6.51 -11.80
CA GLY A 97 1.58 -7.78 -12.40
C GLY A 97 2.37 -8.99 -11.94
N GLN A 98 3.18 -8.86 -10.89
CA GLN A 98 4.08 -9.91 -10.40
C GLN A 98 3.63 -10.53 -9.07
N GLY A 99 2.50 -10.13 -8.54
CA GLY A 99 2.04 -10.56 -7.24
C GLY A 99 1.55 -12.00 -7.18
N ARG A 100 1.04 -12.39 -6.02
CA ARG A 100 0.48 -13.71 -5.76
C ARG A 100 -1.04 -13.67 -5.84
N ASN A 101 -1.63 -14.80 -6.20
CA ASN A 101 -3.08 -14.98 -6.22
C ASN A 101 -3.78 -13.94 -7.09
N LEU A 102 -3.16 -13.58 -8.20
CA LEU A 102 -3.77 -12.69 -9.16
C LEU A 102 -5.02 -13.36 -9.74
N PRO A 103 -6.12 -12.62 -9.92
CA PRO A 103 -7.34 -13.21 -10.47
C PRO A 103 -7.17 -13.60 -11.92
N ASP A 104 -8.00 -14.54 -12.39
CA ASP A 104 -8.01 -14.93 -13.80
C ASP A 104 -8.60 -13.84 -14.69
N GLU A 105 -8.44 -13.99 -16.00
CA GLU A 105 -8.91 -13.00 -16.99
C GLU A 105 -10.43 -12.77 -16.92
N ALA A 106 -11.20 -13.81 -16.67
CA ALA A 106 -12.65 -13.70 -16.56
C ALA A 106 -13.07 -12.87 -15.36
N PHE A 107 -12.40 -13.05 -14.22
CA PHE A 107 -12.66 -12.28 -13.01
C PHE A 107 -12.21 -10.81 -13.17
N ILE A 108 -11.05 -10.59 -13.78
CA ILE A 108 -10.57 -9.23 -14.09
C ILE A 108 -11.58 -8.51 -14.98
N ALA A 109 -12.10 -9.17 -16.01
CA ALA A 109 -13.11 -8.58 -16.91
C ALA A 109 -14.38 -8.17 -16.15
N ARG A 110 -14.81 -8.99 -15.18
CA ARG A 110 -15.96 -8.65 -14.34
C ARG A 110 -15.71 -7.44 -13.45
N ILE A 111 -14.51 -7.32 -12.91
CA ILE A 111 -14.12 -6.14 -12.10
C ILE A 111 -14.12 -4.90 -13.00
N GLN A 112 -13.54 -4.99 -14.18
CA GLN A 112 -13.44 -3.88 -15.12
C GLN A 112 -14.81 -3.44 -15.68
N ALA A 113 -15.78 -4.33 -15.68
CA ALA A 113 -17.13 -4.03 -16.13
C ALA A 113 -17.97 -3.23 -15.13
N LEU A 114 -17.52 -3.09 -13.90
CA LEU A 114 -18.21 -2.30 -12.90
C LEU A 114 -18.10 -0.81 -13.24
N ASN A 115 -19.24 -0.14 -13.36
CA ASN A 115 -19.31 1.25 -13.80
C ASN A 115 -19.54 2.25 -12.66
N THR A 116 -19.86 1.75 -11.47
CA THR A 116 -20.14 2.59 -10.32
C THR A 116 -18.84 2.92 -9.59
N PRO A 117 -18.51 4.21 -9.37
CA PRO A 117 -17.36 4.54 -8.53
C PRO A 117 -17.58 4.03 -7.10
N LEU A 118 -16.58 3.35 -6.57
CA LEU A 118 -16.61 2.78 -5.21
C LEU A 118 -15.41 3.25 -4.42
N LYS A 119 -15.66 3.66 -3.19
CA LYS A 119 -14.59 3.92 -2.23
C LYS A 119 -14.78 2.93 -1.08
N LEU A 120 -13.84 2.01 -0.97
CA LEU A 120 -13.86 0.94 0.03
C LEU A 120 -12.88 1.27 1.16
N THR A 121 -13.26 1.00 2.39
CA THR A 121 -12.41 1.23 3.55
C THR A 121 -12.37 -0.03 4.39
N THR A 122 -11.15 -0.49 4.73
CA THR A 122 -10.95 -1.59 5.67
C THR A 122 -10.36 -1.03 6.96
N TYR A 123 -11.06 -1.20 8.06
CA TYR A 123 -10.53 -0.89 9.38
C TYR A 123 -9.84 -2.13 9.93
N ALA A 124 -8.56 -2.02 10.17
CA ALA A 124 -7.71 -3.17 10.50
C ALA A 124 -6.83 -2.87 11.72
N SER A 125 -6.30 -3.94 12.30
CA SER A 125 -5.25 -3.89 13.30
C SER A 125 -3.98 -4.48 12.71
N LEU A 126 -2.83 -3.90 13.01
CA LEU A 126 -1.53 -4.42 12.54
C LEU A 126 -1.20 -5.79 13.12
N THR A 127 -1.91 -6.22 14.16
CA THR A 127 -1.77 -7.55 14.78
C THR A 127 -2.83 -8.55 14.35
N CYS A 128 -3.79 -8.13 13.51
CA CYS A 128 -4.85 -9.00 13.01
C CYS A 128 -4.30 -9.97 11.96
N THR A 129 -4.49 -11.28 12.16
CA THR A 129 -3.96 -12.31 11.26
C THR A 129 -4.75 -12.48 9.97
N ASN A 130 -6.03 -12.13 9.97
CA ASN A 130 -6.91 -12.28 8.80
C ASN A 130 -7.06 -10.99 7.97
N CYS A 131 -6.72 -9.84 8.55
CA CYS A 131 -6.87 -8.55 7.88
C CYS A 131 -6.02 -8.42 6.60
N PRO A 132 -4.78 -8.94 6.54
CA PRO A 132 -3.97 -8.81 5.32
C PRO A 132 -4.62 -9.40 4.08
N GLU A 133 -5.30 -10.54 4.19
CA GLU A 133 -5.99 -11.15 3.03
C GLU A 133 -7.09 -10.23 2.50
N VAL A 134 -7.87 -9.63 3.39
CA VAL A 134 -8.93 -8.69 3.01
C VAL A 134 -8.33 -7.46 2.35
N VAL A 135 -7.31 -6.87 2.95
CA VAL A 135 -6.65 -5.67 2.42
C VAL A 135 -6.08 -5.96 1.04
N GLN A 136 -5.37 -7.07 0.88
CA GLN A 136 -4.76 -7.45 -0.40
C GLN A 136 -5.80 -7.70 -1.48
N SER A 137 -6.91 -8.35 -1.14
CA SER A 137 -8.00 -8.63 -2.09
C SER A 137 -8.68 -7.34 -2.57
N LEU A 138 -8.97 -6.41 -1.64
CA LEU A 138 -9.60 -5.15 -1.99
C LEU A 138 -8.65 -4.22 -2.77
N ASN A 139 -7.35 -4.28 -2.48
CA ASN A 139 -6.35 -3.58 -3.27
C ASN A 139 -6.33 -4.07 -4.72
N LEU A 140 -6.52 -5.38 -4.94
CA LEU A 140 -6.61 -5.92 -6.31
C LEU A 140 -7.81 -5.35 -7.06
N LEU A 141 -8.95 -5.18 -6.42
CA LEU A 141 -10.11 -4.55 -7.05
C LEU A 141 -9.77 -3.14 -7.53
N ALA A 142 -9.08 -2.36 -6.70
CA ALA A 142 -8.67 -1.01 -7.06
C ALA A 142 -7.70 -0.99 -8.25
N LEU A 143 -6.79 -1.96 -8.31
CA LEU A 143 -5.81 -2.05 -9.40
C LEU A 143 -6.45 -2.33 -10.76
N TYR A 144 -7.53 -3.11 -10.80
CA TYR A 144 -8.17 -3.51 -12.05
C TYR A 144 -9.35 -2.64 -12.46
N ASN A 145 -9.73 -1.65 -11.65
CA ASN A 145 -10.82 -0.73 -11.97
C ASN A 145 -10.51 0.67 -11.45
N GLU A 146 -10.32 1.61 -12.35
CA GLU A 146 -9.98 3.00 -12.01
C GLU A 146 -11.04 3.72 -11.17
N GLY A 147 -12.30 3.26 -11.25
CA GLY A 147 -13.39 3.80 -10.42
C GLY A 147 -13.43 3.27 -9.00
N ILE A 148 -12.58 2.30 -8.65
CA ILE A 148 -12.53 1.72 -7.32
C ILE A 148 -11.29 2.22 -6.59
N GLU A 149 -11.50 2.75 -5.39
CA GLU A 149 -10.44 3.12 -4.47
C GLU A 149 -10.58 2.29 -3.20
N HIS A 150 -9.45 1.86 -2.64
CA HIS A 150 -9.43 1.16 -1.36
C HIS A 150 -8.43 1.82 -0.42
N GLU A 151 -8.88 2.11 0.80
CA GLU A 151 -7.97 2.55 1.85
C GLU A 151 -8.05 1.60 3.06
N MET A 152 -6.88 1.24 3.56
CA MET A 152 -6.73 0.50 4.80
C MET A 152 -6.47 1.51 5.92
N VAL A 153 -7.22 1.42 6.99
CA VAL A 153 -7.15 2.34 8.14
C VAL A 153 -6.75 1.57 9.38
N ASP A 154 -5.67 2.01 10.02
CA ASP A 154 -5.28 1.46 11.33
C ASP A 154 -6.22 2.01 12.41
N GLY A 155 -7.05 1.14 12.95
CA GLY A 155 -8.00 1.51 13.99
C GLY A 155 -7.36 1.99 15.29
N ALA A 156 -6.09 1.66 15.53
CA ALA A 156 -5.37 2.15 16.71
C ALA A 156 -4.93 3.61 16.54
N ILE A 157 -4.77 4.09 15.30
CA ILE A 157 -4.43 5.50 15.01
C ILE A 157 -5.69 6.34 14.85
N TYR A 158 -6.68 5.81 14.12
CA TYR A 158 -7.93 6.52 13.82
C TYR A 158 -9.09 5.98 14.65
N THR A 159 -8.92 6.00 15.98
CA THR A 159 -9.88 5.41 16.92
C THR A 159 -11.28 5.99 16.80
N GLU A 160 -11.41 7.26 16.52
CA GLU A 160 -12.70 7.94 16.38
C GLU A 160 -13.53 7.43 15.20
N GLU A 161 -12.88 6.97 14.13
CA GLU A 161 -13.59 6.43 12.97
C GLU A 161 -14.14 5.02 13.19
N VAL A 162 -13.55 4.27 14.13
CA VAL A 162 -13.91 2.87 14.40
C VAL A 162 -15.07 2.76 15.40
N GLU A 163 -15.27 3.75 16.26
CA GLU A 163 -16.29 3.75 17.30
C GLU A 163 -17.71 4.03 16.79
#